data_b960ecd31077b68efc7d5dc16d11baac
#
_entry.id   b960ecd31077b68efc7d5dc16d11baac
#
_cell.length_a   1.000
_cell.length_b   1.000
_cell.length_c   1.000
_cell.angle_alpha   90.00
_cell.angle_beta   90.00
_cell.angle_gamma   90.00
#
_symmetry.space_group_name_H-M   'P 1'
#
loop_
_entity.id
_entity.type
_entity.pdbx_description
1 polymer ?
#
loop_
_entity_poly.entity_id
_entity_poly.type
_entity_poly.pdbx_seq_one_letter_code
_entity_poly.pdbx_strand_id
1 'polypeptide(L)'
;MDEYLEYMGLQNKMKKASRPVSLTDMENPEVEFVDVSFRYPGTEQYVLRDVNVKISARESTAFVGLNGSGKTTFIKLLCRLYDPTKGHILLNGVDIREYEEAQYRKLFAVVFQDFKIFSFRFGENIAAGEKVDEERAMDAIRRVDLMRLYNKMPDGLNTMLNRDFSETGMEISGGEAQKTAMARAIYKDAPFVILDEPTAALDPIAESEIYSDFHRIVQDKTALFISHRLSACRFSKDIIVFCDGRIVQQGNHEMLIGKEGLYRQMWNAQAQYYE
;
A
#
# COMPACT_ATOMS: atom_id res chain seq x y z
N MET A 1 -23.73 -5.87 22.66
CA MET A 1 -24.65 -6.53 21.70
C MET A 1 -25.22 -5.48 20.73
N ASP A 2 -25.64 -4.32 21.23
CA ASP A 2 -26.24 -3.26 20.37
C ASP A 2 -25.26 -2.68 19.36
N GLU A 3 -24.01 -2.37 19.75
CA GLU A 3 -22.96 -1.92 18.84
C GLU A 3 -22.63 -2.94 17.73
N TYR A 4 -22.68 -4.24 18.05
CA TYR A 4 -22.48 -5.30 17.06
C TYR A 4 -23.64 -5.36 16.05
N LEU A 5 -24.88 -5.22 16.52
CA LEU A 5 -26.06 -5.19 15.66
C LEU A 5 -26.08 -3.93 14.78
N GLU A 6 -25.67 -2.79 15.32
CA GLU A 6 -25.49 -1.55 14.57
C GLU A 6 -24.42 -1.71 13.48
N TYR A 7 -23.27 -2.30 13.82
CA TYR A 7 -22.20 -2.61 12.84
C TYR A 7 -22.69 -3.55 11.73
N MET A 8 -23.41 -4.63 12.09
CA MET A 8 -23.98 -5.58 11.12
C MET A 8 -25.08 -4.96 10.25
N GLY A 9 -25.74 -3.90 10.74
CA GLY A 9 -26.73 -3.12 9.99
C GLY A 9 -26.15 -2.08 9.03
N LEU A 10 -24.83 -1.84 9.07
CA LEU A 10 -24.18 -0.88 8.16
C LEU A 10 -24.30 -1.37 6.71
N GLN A 11 -24.92 -0.53 5.87
CA GLN A 11 -25.01 -0.80 4.44
C GLN A 11 -23.75 -0.32 3.72
N ASN A 12 -23.25 -1.11 2.78
CA ASN A 12 -22.22 -0.66 1.86
C ASN A 12 -22.78 0.49 1.00
N LYS A 13 -22.21 1.68 1.16
CA LYS A 13 -22.60 2.91 0.45
C LYS A 13 -21.89 3.06 -0.91
N MET A 14 -20.99 2.13 -1.24
CA MET A 14 -20.27 2.17 -2.50
C MET A 14 -21.22 1.89 -3.67
N LYS A 15 -21.05 2.62 -4.77
CA LYS A 15 -21.86 2.43 -5.97
C LYS A 15 -21.58 1.08 -6.58
N LYS A 16 -22.59 0.22 -6.71
CA LYS A 16 -22.47 -1.07 -7.39
C LYS A 16 -22.73 -0.90 -8.89
N ALA A 17 -21.86 -1.49 -9.69
CA ALA A 17 -22.11 -1.58 -11.14
C ALA A 17 -23.38 -2.40 -11.40
N SER A 18 -24.23 -1.91 -12.30
CA SER A 18 -25.45 -2.63 -12.71
C SER A 18 -25.14 -3.83 -13.62
N ARG A 19 -24.04 -3.72 -14.38
CA ARG A 19 -23.47 -4.77 -15.24
C ARG A 19 -21.95 -4.72 -15.12
N PRO A 20 -21.37 -5.40 -14.11
CA PRO A 20 -19.94 -5.30 -13.88
C PRO A 20 -19.12 -5.84 -15.06
N VAL A 21 -18.08 -5.08 -15.40
CA VAL A 21 -17.07 -5.51 -16.37
C VAL A 21 -16.18 -6.57 -15.72
N SER A 22 -15.89 -7.65 -16.44
CA SER A 22 -15.01 -8.72 -15.96
C SER A 22 -13.55 -8.26 -16.03
N LEU A 23 -12.77 -8.65 -15.01
CA LEU A 23 -11.31 -8.46 -14.95
C LEU A 23 -10.59 -9.67 -15.59
N THR A 24 -10.91 -10.00 -16.83
CA THR A 24 -10.22 -11.09 -17.56
C THR A 24 -8.92 -10.57 -18.19
N ASP A 25 -7.82 -11.32 -18.01
CA ASP A 25 -6.53 -11.19 -18.72
C ASP A 25 -5.91 -9.78 -18.74
N MET A 26 -5.74 -9.16 -17.56
CA MET A 26 -5.04 -7.89 -17.44
C MET A 26 -3.52 -8.10 -17.34
N GLU A 27 -2.84 -8.23 -18.47
CA GLU A 27 -1.38 -8.40 -18.48
C GLU A 27 -0.62 -7.16 -17.97
N ASN A 28 -1.11 -5.95 -18.23
CA ASN A 28 -0.45 -4.69 -17.86
C ASN A 28 -1.49 -3.66 -17.41
N PRO A 29 -2.03 -3.76 -16.19
CA PRO A 29 -3.05 -2.83 -15.73
C PRO A 29 -2.46 -1.43 -15.49
N GLU A 30 -3.02 -0.42 -16.17
CA GLU A 30 -2.71 0.99 -15.99
C GLU A 30 -3.88 1.68 -15.27
N VAL A 31 -3.57 2.60 -14.38
CA VAL A 31 -4.60 3.40 -13.69
C VAL A 31 -4.41 4.88 -14.00
N GLU A 32 -5.50 5.56 -14.30
CA GLU A 32 -5.51 6.99 -14.58
C GLU A 32 -6.53 7.70 -13.69
N PHE A 33 -6.10 8.76 -13.04
CA PHE A 33 -6.94 9.70 -12.31
C PHE A 33 -7.24 10.89 -13.23
N VAL A 34 -8.52 11.19 -13.45
CA VAL A 34 -8.97 12.25 -14.33
C VAL A 34 -9.84 13.22 -13.52
N ASP A 35 -9.33 14.45 -13.29
CA ASP A 35 -9.95 15.53 -12.54
C ASP A 35 -10.50 15.10 -11.16
N VAL A 36 -9.78 14.22 -10.48
CA VAL A 36 -10.24 13.61 -9.25
C VAL A 36 -10.15 14.59 -8.08
N SER A 37 -11.31 14.85 -7.47
CA SER A 37 -11.39 15.55 -6.19
C SER A 37 -12.16 14.71 -5.17
N PHE A 38 -11.69 14.73 -3.91
CA PHE A 38 -12.27 13.92 -2.85
C PHE A 38 -12.33 14.64 -1.52
N ARG A 39 -13.43 14.43 -0.81
CA ARG A 39 -13.64 14.76 0.60
C ARG A 39 -14.22 13.56 1.33
N TYR A 40 -13.82 13.36 2.57
CA TYR A 40 -14.38 12.28 3.38
C TYR A 40 -15.86 12.53 3.69
N PRO A 41 -16.67 11.46 3.84
CA PRO A 41 -18.06 11.58 4.27
C PRO A 41 -18.19 12.40 5.56
N GLY A 42 -19.14 13.33 5.60
CA GLY A 42 -19.37 14.21 6.77
C GLY A 42 -18.42 15.40 6.87
N THR A 43 -17.51 15.62 5.90
CA THR A 43 -16.63 16.79 5.86
C THR A 43 -16.92 17.68 4.66
N GLU A 44 -16.71 18.99 4.80
CA GLU A 44 -16.79 19.95 3.69
C GLU A 44 -15.44 20.18 3.02
N GLN A 45 -14.34 19.85 3.69
CA GLN A 45 -12.99 20.10 3.20
C GLN A 45 -12.56 19.02 2.20
N TYR A 46 -12.12 19.45 1.01
CA TYR A 46 -11.49 18.57 0.04
C TYR A 46 -10.07 18.21 0.50
N VAL A 47 -9.78 16.90 0.54
CA VAL A 47 -8.47 16.34 0.83
C VAL A 47 -7.65 16.17 -0.45
N LEU A 48 -8.33 15.84 -1.57
CA LEU A 48 -7.72 15.83 -2.90
C LEU A 48 -8.48 16.81 -3.81
N ARG A 49 -7.76 17.49 -4.68
CA ARG A 49 -8.29 18.54 -5.56
C ARG A 49 -7.69 18.45 -6.94
N ASP A 50 -8.53 18.21 -7.94
CA ASP A 50 -8.21 18.22 -9.36
C ASP A 50 -6.95 17.40 -9.69
N VAL A 51 -6.88 16.19 -9.13
CA VAL A 51 -5.76 15.26 -9.31
C VAL A 51 -5.87 14.61 -10.66
N ASN A 52 -4.83 14.81 -11.48
CA ASN A 52 -4.66 14.21 -12.80
C ASN A 52 -3.31 13.50 -12.82
N VAL A 53 -3.31 12.17 -12.99
CA VAL A 53 -2.08 11.37 -13.05
C VAL A 53 -2.35 10.00 -13.65
N LYS A 54 -1.38 9.50 -14.40
CA LYS A 54 -1.36 8.14 -14.92
C LYS A 54 -0.28 7.33 -14.21
N ILE A 55 -0.64 6.14 -13.75
CA ILE A 55 0.25 5.14 -13.17
C ILE A 55 0.47 4.06 -14.22
N SER A 56 1.69 4.00 -14.73
CA SER A 56 2.08 3.03 -15.76
C SER A 56 2.30 1.64 -15.16
N ALA A 57 1.93 0.61 -15.92
CA ALA A 57 2.14 -0.77 -15.52
C ALA A 57 3.63 -1.10 -15.40
N ARG A 58 3.96 -1.97 -14.44
CA ARG A 58 5.32 -2.50 -14.19
C ARG A 58 6.36 -1.42 -13.91
N GLU A 59 5.93 -0.29 -13.40
CA GLU A 59 6.82 0.80 -12.99
C GLU A 59 6.75 1.02 -11.48
N SER A 60 7.84 1.55 -10.93
CA SER A 60 7.87 1.99 -9.54
C SER A 60 7.56 3.48 -9.45
N THR A 61 6.54 3.84 -8.70
CA THR A 61 6.14 5.23 -8.44
C THR A 61 6.22 5.54 -6.95
N ALA A 62 6.97 6.59 -6.60
CA ALA A 62 7.02 7.11 -5.25
C ALA A 62 6.06 8.29 -5.07
N PHE A 63 5.37 8.32 -3.94
CA PHE A 63 4.54 9.45 -3.53
C PHE A 63 5.20 10.18 -2.37
N VAL A 64 5.51 11.44 -2.56
CA VAL A 64 6.19 12.29 -1.58
C VAL A 64 5.39 13.55 -1.31
N GLY A 65 5.65 14.19 -0.18
CA GLY A 65 4.96 15.42 0.25
C GLY A 65 4.82 15.48 1.77
N LEU A 66 4.44 16.62 2.30
CA LEU A 66 4.24 16.83 3.73
C LEU A 66 3.11 15.95 4.29
N ASN A 67 3.09 15.81 5.62
CA ASN A 67 1.99 15.12 6.31
C ASN A 67 0.67 15.81 6.00
N GLY A 68 -0.39 15.02 5.77
CA GLY A 68 -1.70 15.55 5.42
C GLY A 68 -1.84 16.05 3.98
N SER A 69 -0.82 15.91 3.11
CA SER A 69 -0.90 16.38 1.72
C SER A 69 -1.81 15.55 0.80
N GLY A 70 -2.36 14.41 1.28
CA GLY A 70 -3.34 13.60 0.55
C GLY A 70 -2.83 12.24 0.03
N LYS A 71 -1.55 11.87 0.26
CA LYS A 71 -0.92 10.64 -0.26
C LYS A 71 -1.69 9.35 0.10
N THR A 72 -1.92 9.10 1.39
CA THR A 72 -2.70 7.94 1.86
C THR A 72 -4.14 7.97 1.35
N THR A 73 -4.74 9.16 1.23
CA THR A 73 -6.09 9.30 0.66
C THR A 73 -6.11 8.92 -0.83
N PHE A 74 -5.07 9.27 -1.59
CA PHE A 74 -4.89 8.84 -2.96
C PHE A 74 -4.87 7.30 -3.08
N ILE A 75 -4.07 6.63 -2.22
CA ILE A 75 -4.01 5.15 -2.18
C ILE A 75 -5.38 4.54 -1.81
N LYS A 76 -6.09 5.13 -0.86
CA LYS A 76 -7.44 4.66 -0.48
C LYS A 76 -8.44 4.74 -1.64
N LEU A 77 -8.37 5.78 -2.46
CA LEU A 77 -9.18 5.90 -3.68
C LEU A 77 -8.74 4.93 -4.76
N LEU A 78 -7.42 4.78 -4.97
CA LEU A 78 -6.85 3.81 -5.89
C LEU A 78 -7.33 2.38 -5.58
N CYS A 79 -7.33 2.00 -4.30
CA CYS A 79 -7.81 0.68 -3.84
C CYS A 79 -9.35 0.59 -3.78
N ARG A 80 -10.07 1.64 -4.19
CA ARG A 80 -11.52 1.76 -4.12
C ARG A 80 -12.06 1.43 -2.72
N LEU A 81 -11.42 2.00 -1.67
CA LEU A 81 -11.99 2.06 -0.32
C LEU A 81 -13.02 3.20 -0.20
N TYR A 82 -12.95 4.16 -1.12
CA TYR A 82 -13.91 5.24 -1.32
C TYR A 82 -14.05 5.50 -2.83
N ASP A 83 -15.22 5.99 -3.25
CA ASP A 83 -15.40 6.54 -4.60
C ASP A 83 -15.03 8.05 -4.60
N PRO A 84 -14.47 8.60 -5.69
CA PRO A 84 -14.16 10.02 -5.77
C PRO A 84 -15.42 10.88 -5.67
N THR A 85 -15.32 12.07 -5.07
CA THR A 85 -16.42 13.04 -5.01
C THR A 85 -16.67 13.67 -6.38
N LYS A 86 -15.60 13.94 -7.15
CA LYS A 86 -15.63 14.42 -8.52
C LYS A 86 -14.56 13.71 -9.35
N GLY A 87 -14.74 13.68 -10.66
CA GLY A 87 -13.82 13.05 -11.59
C GLY A 87 -13.97 11.54 -11.67
N HIS A 88 -13.00 10.90 -12.30
CA HIS A 88 -13.01 9.49 -12.62
C HIS A 88 -11.64 8.86 -12.32
N ILE A 89 -11.66 7.63 -11.85
CA ILE A 89 -10.47 6.78 -11.78
C ILE A 89 -10.71 5.66 -12.78
N LEU A 90 -9.81 5.54 -13.74
CA LEU A 90 -9.93 4.59 -14.84
C LEU A 90 -8.89 3.48 -14.69
N LEU A 91 -9.29 2.23 -14.86
CA LEU A 91 -8.42 1.09 -15.04
C LEU A 91 -8.50 0.68 -16.53
N ASN A 92 -7.39 0.80 -17.26
CA ASN A 92 -7.34 0.57 -18.71
C ASN A 92 -8.46 1.30 -19.47
N GLY A 93 -8.74 2.57 -19.10
CA GLY A 93 -9.75 3.41 -19.74
C GLY A 93 -11.19 3.18 -19.26
N VAL A 94 -11.46 2.19 -18.41
CA VAL A 94 -12.79 1.91 -17.85
C VAL A 94 -12.87 2.41 -16.41
N ASP A 95 -13.94 3.13 -16.07
CA ASP A 95 -14.15 3.64 -14.70
C ASP A 95 -14.18 2.48 -13.69
N ILE A 96 -13.41 2.63 -12.59
CA ILE A 96 -13.30 1.57 -11.57
C ILE A 96 -14.64 1.22 -10.92
N ARG A 97 -15.63 2.10 -11.01
CA ARG A 97 -17.00 1.86 -10.51
C ARG A 97 -17.80 0.87 -11.35
N GLU A 98 -17.35 0.60 -12.59
CA GLU A 98 -17.97 -0.37 -13.49
C GLU A 98 -17.48 -1.82 -13.24
N TYR A 99 -16.44 -2.00 -12.44
CA TYR A 99 -15.96 -3.33 -12.03
C TYR A 99 -16.67 -3.82 -10.76
N GLU A 100 -16.72 -5.14 -10.60
CA GLU A 100 -17.12 -5.75 -9.34
C GLU A 100 -16.05 -5.45 -8.27
N GLU A 101 -16.48 -4.89 -7.13
CA GLU A 101 -15.59 -4.34 -6.09
C GLU A 101 -14.59 -5.38 -5.56
N ALA A 102 -15.06 -6.60 -5.29
CA ALA A 102 -14.23 -7.66 -4.74
C ALA A 102 -13.16 -8.13 -5.76
N GLN A 103 -13.50 -8.16 -7.05
CA GLN A 103 -12.53 -8.48 -8.09
C GLN A 103 -11.50 -7.37 -8.28
N TYR A 104 -11.96 -6.11 -8.32
CA TYR A 104 -11.07 -4.96 -8.44
C TYR A 104 -10.04 -4.91 -7.31
N ARG A 105 -10.46 -5.14 -6.05
CA ARG A 105 -9.57 -5.16 -4.89
C ARG A 105 -8.53 -6.29 -4.90
N LYS A 106 -8.76 -7.36 -5.64
CA LYS A 106 -7.76 -8.42 -5.83
C LYS A 106 -6.53 -7.94 -6.59
N LEU A 107 -6.64 -6.88 -7.39
CA LEU A 107 -5.51 -6.29 -8.11
C LEU A 107 -4.45 -5.66 -7.19
N PHE A 108 -4.77 -5.39 -5.92
CA PHE A 108 -3.90 -4.63 -5.03
C PHE A 108 -3.45 -5.47 -3.83
N ALA A 109 -2.15 -5.54 -3.59
CA ALA A 109 -1.56 -5.97 -2.34
C ALA A 109 -1.05 -4.72 -1.61
N VAL A 110 -1.61 -4.42 -0.44
CA VAL A 110 -1.36 -3.16 0.27
C VAL A 110 -0.84 -3.43 1.67
N VAL A 111 0.26 -2.78 2.03
CA VAL A 111 0.74 -2.66 3.40
C VAL A 111 0.51 -1.21 3.83
N PHE A 112 -0.51 -0.98 4.67
CA PHE A 112 -0.79 0.33 5.25
C PHE A 112 0.12 0.63 6.43
N GLN A 113 0.30 1.90 6.76
CA GLN A 113 1.09 2.35 7.91
C GLN A 113 0.60 1.76 9.24
N ASP A 114 -0.70 1.60 9.40
CA ASP A 114 -1.38 1.08 10.58
C ASP A 114 -1.72 -0.41 10.48
N PHE A 115 -0.91 -1.17 9.71
CA PHE A 115 -1.10 -2.62 9.59
C PHE A 115 -1.21 -3.31 10.95
N LYS A 116 -1.97 -4.40 11.00
CA LYS A 116 -2.14 -5.20 12.21
C LYS A 116 -1.71 -6.64 11.98
N ILE A 117 -1.07 -7.19 13.00
CA ILE A 117 -0.87 -8.63 13.15
C ILE A 117 -1.98 -9.12 14.06
N PHE A 118 -2.73 -10.08 13.58
CA PHE A 118 -3.86 -10.62 14.28
C PHE A 118 -3.43 -11.77 15.20
N SER A 119 -4.17 -11.98 16.27
CA SER A 119 -3.97 -13.10 17.20
C SER A 119 -4.49 -14.41 16.60
N PHE A 120 -3.94 -14.74 15.43
CA PHE A 120 -4.18 -15.94 14.63
C PHE A 120 -2.85 -16.68 14.43
N ARG A 121 -2.90 -17.81 13.74
CA ARG A 121 -1.69 -18.54 13.36
C ARG A 121 -0.82 -17.71 12.41
N PHE A 122 0.50 -17.95 12.45
CA PHE A 122 1.44 -17.23 11.59
C PHE A 122 1.10 -17.37 10.10
N GLY A 123 0.81 -18.59 9.63
CA GLY A 123 0.37 -18.83 8.26
C GLY A 123 -0.93 -18.11 7.90
N GLU A 124 -1.89 -18.03 8.82
CA GLU A 124 -3.15 -17.30 8.62
C GLU A 124 -2.93 -15.79 8.52
N ASN A 125 -1.97 -15.24 9.27
CA ASN A 125 -1.56 -13.85 9.14
C ASN A 125 -0.97 -13.54 7.77
N ILE A 126 -0.22 -14.48 7.18
CA ILE A 126 0.36 -14.34 5.84
C ILE A 126 -0.73 -14.52 4.76
N ALA A 127 -1.58 -15.54 4.87
CA ALA A 127 -2.62 -15.84 3.89
C ALA A 127 -3.81 -14.86 3.93
N ALA A 128 -3.95 -14.06 5.00
CA ALA A 128 -4.96 -13.00 5.14
C ALA A 128 -6.41 -13.46 4.86
N GLY A 129 -6.82 -14.59 5.43
CA GLY A 129 -8.18 -15.13 5.32
C GLY A 129 -8.39 -16.12 4.18
N GLU A 130 -7.38 -16.38 3.35
CA GLU A 130 -7.36 -17.48 2.40
C GLU A 130 -6.92 -18.78 3.12
N LYS A 131 -7.20 -19.92 2.50
CA LYS A 131 -6.62 -21.19 2.94
C LYS A 131 -5.09 -21.10 2.76
N VAL A 132 -4.35 -21.42 3.82
CA VAL A 132 -2.89 -21.37 3.80
C VAL A 132 -2.33 -22.38 2.80
N ASP A 133 -1.64 -21.89 1.80
CA ASP A 133 -0.79 -22.65 0.91
C ASP A 133 0.64 -22.57 1.47
N GLU A 134 1.16 -23.71 1.93
CA GLU A 134 2.43 -23.77 2.64
C GLU A 134 3.61 -23.37 1.74
N GLU A 135 3.62 -23.75 0.47
CA GLU A 135 4.70 -23.46 -0.46
C GLU A 135 4.76 -21.94 -0.74
N ARG A 136 3.62 -21.32 -1.03
CA ARG A 136 3.50 -19.87 -1.22
C ARG A 136 3.87 -19.10 0.05
N ALA A 137 3.44 -19.57 1.22
CA ALA A 137 3.77 -18.94 2.50
C ALA A 137 5.28 -19.00 2.79
N MET A 138 5.91 -20.15 2.54
CA MET A 138 7.35 -20.31 2.71
C MET A 138 8.17 -19.49 1.71
N ASP A 139 7.69 -19.35 0.46
CA ASP A 139 8.32 -18.43 -0.51
C ASP A 139 8.25 -16.98 -0.02
N ALA A 140 7.07 -16.51 0.41
CA ALA A 140 6.91 -15.18 0.96
C ALA A 140 7.81 -14.93 2.18
N ILE A 141 7.91 -15.89 3.12
CA ILE A 141 8.78 -15.82 4.31
C ILE A 141 10.26 -15.67 3.91
N ARG A 142 10.73 -16.44 2.91
CA ARG A 142 12.11 -16.35 2.43
C ARG A 142 12.40 -15.00 1.78
N ARG A 143 11.49 -14.51 0.96
CA ARG A 143 11.65 -13.24 0.22
C ARG A 143 11.73 -12.00 1.10
N VAL A 144 11.11 -12.04 2.30
CA VAL A 144 11.17 -10.94 3.27
C VAL A 144 12.18 -11.19 4.41
N ASP A 145 13.03 -12.21 4.28
CA ASP A 145 14.02 -12.57 5.32
C ASP A 145 13.39 -12.80 6.72
N LEU A 146 12.32 -13.58 6.79
CA LEU A 146 11.68 -14.01 8.04
C LEU A 146 12.06 -15.43 8.49
N MET A 147 12.99 -16.09 7.79
CA MET A 147 13.39 -17.46 8.12
C MET A 147 13.93 -17.61 9.54
N ARG A 148 14.62 -16.58 10.06
CA ARG A 148 15.12 -16.61 11.46
C ARG A 148 13.97 -16.65 12.46
N LEU A 149 12.91 -15.90 12.22
CA LEU A 149 11.69 -15.93 13.03
C LEU A 149 10.99 -17.27 12.89
N TYR A 150 10.77 -17.73 11.66
CA TYR A 150 10.11 -19.01 11.38
C TYR A 150 10.79 -20.20 12.09
N ASN A 151 12.13 -20.25 12.08
CA ASN A 151 12.89 -21.30 12.76
C ASN A 151 12.81 -21.30 14.30
N LYS A 152 12.33 -20.20 14.91
CA LYS A 152 12.05 -20.11 16.35
C LYS A 152 10.63 -20.53 16.70
N MET A 153 9.76 -20.70 15.71
CA MET A 153 8.36 -21.04 15.91
C MET A 153 8.17 -22.52 16.19
N PRO A 154 7.57 -22.91 17.33
CA PRO A 154 7.47 -24.30 17.73
C PRO A 154 6.63 -25.14 16.77
N ASP A 155 5.57 -24.56 16.21
CA ASP A 155 4.61 -25.22 15.31
C ASP A 155 4.67 -24.65 13.87
N GLY A 156 5.78 -24.00 13.49
CA GLY A 156 5.95 -23.39 12.17
C GLY A 156 4.81 -22.46 11.80
N LEU A 157 4.18 -22.65 10.64
CA LEU A 157 3.05 -21.84 10.18
C LEU A 157 1.81 -21.92 11.10
N ASN A 158 1.71 -22.95 11.95
CA ASN A 158 0.60 -23.12 12.88
C ASN A 158 0.84 -22.43 14.24
N THR A 159 1.99 -21.84 14.46
CA THR A 159 2.30 -21.10 15.70
C THR A 159 1.32 -19.94 15.87
N MET A 160 0.64 -19.87 17.01
CA MET A 160 -0.23 -18.75 17.38
C MET A 160 0.60 -17.50 17.65
N LEU A 161 0.20 -16.37 17.08
CA LEU A 161 0.77 -15.06 17.39
C LEU A 161 -0.08 -14.35 18.45
N ASN A 162 0.59 -13.52 19.24
CA ASN A 162 0.05 -12.77 20.36
C ASN A 162 -0.60 -13.67 21.45
N ARG A 163 -0.85 -13.11 22.62
CA ARG A 163 -1.41 -13.85 23.77
C ARG A 163 -2.87 -13.55 24.06
N ASP A 164 -3.57 -12.87 23.14
CA ASP A 164 -4.96 -12.47 23.38
C ASP A 164 -5.91 -13.67 23.55
N PHE A 165 -5.62 -14.78 22.83
CA PHE A 165 -6.46 -15.98 22.80
C PHE A 165 -5.68 -17.28 23.11
N SER A 166 -4.38 -17.18 23.40
CA SER A 166 -3.52 -18.34 23.69
C SER A 166 -2.42 -17.95 24.67
N GLU A 167 -2.32 -18.64 25.81
CA GLU A 167 -1.24 -18.42 26.79
C GLU A 167 0.16 -18.72 26.22
N THR A 168 0.22 -19.58 25.20
CA THR A 168 1.46 -19.98 24.50
C THR A 168 1.72 -19.18 23.24
N GLY A 169 0.90 -18.15 22.95
CA GLY A 169 1.06 -17.29 21.79
C GLY A 169 2.40 -16.58 21.77
N MET A 170 3.04 -16.56 20.60
CA MET A 170 4.35 -15.95 20.41
C MET A 170 4.23 -14.46 20.09
N GLU A 171 4.91 -13.64 20.88
CA GLU A 171 5.08 -12.21 20.56
C GLU A 171 6.21 -12.03 19.56
N ILE A 172 5.99 -11.14 18.58
CA ILE A 172 6.98 -10.80 17.58
C ILE A 172 7.36 -9.31 17.68
N SER A 173 8.60 -8.98 17.32
CA SER A 173 9.09 -7.60 17.32
C SER A 173 8.38 -6.76 16.26
N GLY A 174 8.44 -5.42 16.37
CA GLY A 174 7.85 -4.50 15.38
C GLY A 174 8.42 -4.73 13.99
N GLY A 175 9.71 -4.98 13.83
CA GLY A 175 10.34 -5.30 12.54
C GLY A 175 9.87 -6.64 11.97
N GLU A 176 9.70 -7.68 12.81
CA GLU A 176 9.16 -8.97 12.38
C GLU A 176 7.68 -8.85 11.99
N ALA A 177 6.91 -8.05 12.70
CA ALA A 177 5.51 -7.74 12.39
C ALA A 177 5.40 -7.04 11.01
N GLN A 178 6.27 -6.09 10.75
CA GLN A 178 6.33 -5.40 9.47
C GLN A 178 6.71 -6.33 8.32
N LYS A 179 7.76 -7.15 8.48
CA LYS A 179 8.13 -8.17 7.49
C LYS A 179 7.00 -9.18 7.28
N THR A 180 6.22 -9.51 8.32
CA THR A 180 5.02 -10.36 8.20
C THR A 180 3.92 -9.69 7.35
N ALA A 181 3.70 -8.39 7.52
CA ALA A 181 2.77 -7.63 6.68
C ALA A 181 3.25 -7.57 5.20
N MET A 182 4.56 -7.48 4.96
CA MET A 182 5.16 -7.58 3.62
C MET A 182 5.00 -9.00 3.04
N ALA A 183 5.22 -10.06 3.85
CA ALA A 183 4.98 -11.43 3.42
C ALA A 183 3.52 -11.64 2.96
N ARG A 184 2.55 -11.03 3.66
CA ARG A 184 1.14 -11.02 3.26
C ARG A 184 0.93 -10.40 1.86
N ALA A 185 1.61 -9.28 1.58
CA ALA A 185 1.52 -8.63 0.27
C ALA A 185 2.13 -9.50 -0.84
N ILE A 186 3.26 -10.17 -0.57
CA ILE A 186 3.90 -11.10 -1.50
C ILE A 186 3.03 -12.34 -1.74
N TYR A 187 2.51 -12.93 -0.67
CA TYR A 187 1.62 -14.09 -0.74
C TYR A 187 0.39 -13.83 -1.61
N LYS A 188 -0.18 -12.62 -1.53
CA LYS A 188 -1.34 -12.22 -2.35
C LYS A 188 -1.03 -12.23 -3.85
N ASP A 189 0.21 -11.97 -4.25
CA ASP A 189 0.71 -11.97 -5.63
C ASP A 189 -0.07 -11.08 -6.61
N ALA A 190 -0.52 -9.91 -6.14
CA ALA A 190 -1.29 -8.97 -6.92
C ALA A 190 -0.44 -8.18 -7.92
N PRO A 191 -1.03 -7.69 -9.07
CA PRO A 191 -0.30 -6.87 -10.05
C PRO A 191 0.17 -5.52 -9.52
N PHE A 192 -0.56 -4.92 -8.57
CA PHE A 192 -0.14 -3.70 -7.87
C PHE A 192 0.30 -4.03 -6.45
N VAL A 193 1.49 -3.60 -6.08
CA VAL A 193 2.00 -3.70 -4.70
C VAL A 193 2.19 -2.31 -4.14
N ILE A 194 1.56 -2.02 -3.01
CA ILE A 194 1.51 -0.69 -2.40
C ILE A 194 2.08 -0.77 -0.99
N LEU A 195 3.06 0.10 -0.70
CA LEU A 195 3.59 0.32 0.64
C LEU A 195 3.28 1.75 1.09
N ASP A 196 2.48 1.90 2.12
CA ASP A 196 2.15 3.20 2.72
C ASP A 196 2.94 3.38 4.02
N GLU A 197 4.10 4.06 3.95
CA GLU A 197 5.01 4.33 5.07
C GLU A 197 5.37 3.10 5.91
N PRO A 198 5.81 2.01 5.29
CA PRO A 198 5.97 0.74 6.00
C PRO A 198 7.05 0.78 7.07
N THR A 199 7.89 1.82 7.13
CA THR A 199 9.14 1.85 7.90
C THR A 199 9.14 2.86 9.06
N ALA A 200 7.99 3.43 9.41
CA ALA A 200 7.88 4.49 10.42
C ALA A 200 8.48 4.14 11.81
N ALA A 201 8.66 2.84 12.11
CA ALA A 201 9.19 2.34 13.38
C ALA A 201 10.62 1.77 13.29
N LEU A 202 11.29 1.87 12.13
CA LEU A 202 12.60 1.26 11.90
C LEU A 202 13.74 2.29 11.88
N ASP A 203 14.94 1.79 12.23
CA ASP A 203 16.16 2.56 12.04
C ASP A 203 16.51 2.71 10.55
N PRO A 204 17.37 3.69 10.18
CA PRO A 204 17.68 3.98 8.78
C PRO A 204 18.29 2.81 8.00
N ILE A 205 19.03 1.92 8.65
CA ILE A 205 19.68 0.78 8.00
C ILE A 205 18.64 -0.28 7.64
N ALA A 206 17.83 -0.68 8.62
CA ALA A 206 16.74 -1.64 8.43
C ALA A 206 15.72 -1.15 7.39
N GLU A 207 15.46 0.16 7.35
CA GLU A 207 14.60 0.76 6.34
C GLU A 207 15.19 0.65 4.93
N SER A 208 16.47 0.98 4.76
CA SER A 208 17.16 0.87 3.47
C SER A 208 17.14 -0.56 2.94
N GLU A 209 17.33 -1.54 3.82
CA GLU A 209 17.24 -2.97 3.48
C GLU A 209 15.82 -3.33 2.98
N ILE A 210 14.78 -2.87 3.68
CA ILE A 210 13.39 -3.13 3.29
C ILE A 210 13.07 -2.56 1.91
N TYR A 211 13.47 -1.32 1.61
CA TYR A 211 13.24 -0.74 0.29
C TYR A 211 14.04 -1.44 -0.81
N SER A 212 15.29 -1.85 -0.53
CA SER A 212 16.10 -2.63 -1.47
C SER A 212 15.48 -3.99 -1.75
N ASP A 213 15.01 -4.67 -0.71
CA ASP A 213 14.33 -5.95 -0.82
C ASP A 213 13.00 -5.80 -1.57
N PHE A 214 12.25 -4.73 -1.26
CA PHE A 214 10.99 -4.44 -1.94
C PHE A 214 11.19 -4.23 -3.45
N HIS A 215 12.17 -3.43 -3.86
CA HIS A 215 12.48 -3.24 -5.29
C HIS A 215 12.79 -4.56 -5.99
N ARG A 216 13.55 -5.45 -5.34
CA ARG A 216 13.87 -6.78 -5.87
C ARG A 216 12.63 -7.67 -5.99
N ILE A 217 11.70 -7.56 -5.02
CA ILE A 217 10.52 -8.40 -4.92
C ILE A 217 9.48 -8.03 -5.98
N VAL A 218 9.40 -6.75 -6.35
CA VAL A 218 8.33 -6.19 -7.20
C VAL A 218 8.76 -5.92 -8.64
N GLN A 219 9.90 -6.48 -9.09
CA GLN A 219 10.49 -6.18 -10.41
C GLN A 219 9.52 -6.31 -11.59
N ASP A 220 8.57 -7.25 -11.51
CA ASP A 220 7.59 -7.52 -12.57
C ASP A 220 6.19 -6.93 -12.27
N LYS A 221 6.07 -6.09 -11.24
CA LYS A 221 4.80 -5.55 -10.77
C LYS A 221 4.79 -4.03 -10.81
N THR A 222 3.60 -3.46 -10.77
CA THR A 222 3.45 -2.02 -10.55
C THR A 222 3.61 -1.75 -9.06
N ALA A 223 4.69 -1.06 -8.69
CA ALA A 223 5.05 -0.79 -7.32
C ALA A 223 4.76 0.67 -6.96
N LEU A 224 3.97 0.89 -5.92
CA LEU A 224 3.64 2.22 -5.41
C LEU A 224 4.09 2.32 -3.97
N PHE A 225 4.79 3.37 -3.61
CA PHE A 225 5.16 3.54 -2.22
C PHE A 225 5.13 5.00 -1.76
N ILE A 226 4.67 5.18 -0.56
CA ILE A 226 4.74 6.43 0.16
C ILE A 226 5.91 6.34 1.11
N SER A 227 6.80 7.31 1.05
CA SER A 227 7.90 7.44 2.00
C SER A 227 8.11 8.89 2.39
N HIS A 228 8.40 9.12 3.67
CA HIS A 228 8.89 10.39 4.16
C HIS A 228 10.39 10.57 3.93
N ARG A 229 11.12 9.49 3.63
CA ARG A 229 12.55 9.52 3.32
C ARG A 229 12.77 9.55 1.82
N LEU A 230 13.23 10.69 1.33
CA LEU A 230 13.44 10.90 -0.10
C LEU A 230 14.58 10.04 -0.67
N SER A 231 15.52 9.60 0.17
CA SER A 231 16.58 8.65 -0.20
C SER A 231 16.00 7.33 -0.75
N ALA A 232 14.90 6.84 -0.18
CA ALA A 232 14.19 5.65 -0.67
C ALA A 232 13.51 5.88 -2.03
N CYS A 233 13.06 7.12 -2.29
CA CYS A 233 12.37 7.48 -3.52
C CYS A 233 13.30 7.64 -4.73
N ARG A 234 14.62 7.77 -4.50
CA ARG A 234 15.63 8.01 -5.54
C ARG A 234 15.63 6.95 -6.65
N PHE A 235 15.30 5.73 -6.29
CA PHE A 235 15.32 4.59 -7.21
C PHE A 235 14.00 4.38 -7.97
N SER A 236 12.99 5.21 -7.70
CA SER A 236 11.73 5.14 -8.42
C SER A 236 11.87 5.69 -9.82
N LYS A 237 11.14 5.08 -10.75
CA LYS A 237 11.08 5.56 -12.12
C LYS A 237 10.33 6.89 -12.22
N ASP A 238 9.28 7.02 -11.40
CA ASP A 238 8.47 8.23 -11.31
C ASP A 238 8.27 8.65 -9.84
N ILE A 239 8.27 9.94 -9.57
CA ILE A 239 8.04 10.53 -8.26
C ILE A 239 6.93 11.56 -8.40
N ILE A 240 5.87 11.39 -7.65
CA ILE A 240 4.72 12.28 -7.61
C ILE A 240 4.75 13.08 -6.31
N VAL A 241 4.80 14.40 -6.43
CA VAL A 241 4.91 15.32 -5.29
C VAL A 241 3.56 15.93 -4.96
N PHE A 242 3.05 15.64 -3.78
CA PHE A 242 1.80 16.17 -3.25
C PHE A 242 2.01 17.40 -2.37
N CYS A 243 1.16 18.41 -2.57
CA CYS A 243 1.02 19.57 -1.70
C CYS A 243 -0.45 20.00 -1.64
N ASP A 244 -1.00 20.14 -0.43
CA ASP A 244 -2.37 20.62 -0.19
C ASP A 244 -3.45 19.93 -1.06
N GLY A 245 -3.32 18.61 -1.20
CA GLY A 245 -4.27 17.79 -1.96
C GLY A 245 -4.10 17.83 -3.46
N ARG A 246 -3.03 18.44 -3.98
CA ARG A 246 -2.72 18.55 -5.41
C ARG A 246 -1.39 17.90 -5.75
N ILE A 247 -1.24 17.45 -6.99
CA ILE A 247 0.07 17.11 -7.55
C ILE A 247 0.72 18.40 -8.04
N VAL A 248 1.88 18.74 -7.45
CA VAL A 248 2.61 19.98 -7.78
C VAL A 248 3.85 19.74 -8.62
N GLN A 249 4.43 18.54 -8.56
CA GLN A 249 5.57 18.14 -9.39
C GLN A 249 5.46 16.64 -9.69
N GLN A 250 5.99 16.23 -10.86
CA GLN A 250 6.13 14.84 -11.26
C GLN A 250 7.38 14.67 -12.12
N GLY A 251 8.08 13.55 -11.95
CA GLY A 251 9.28 13.18 -12.72
C GLY A 251 10.21 12.28 -11.92
N ASN A 252 11.36 11.95 -12.48
CA ASN A 252 12.38 11.19 -11.76
C ASN A 252 13.21 12.09 -10.82
N HIS A 253 14.02 11.45 -9.98
CA HIS A 253 14.88 12.14 -9.00
C HIS A 253 15.75 13.22 -9.63
N GLU A 254 16.45 12.91 -10.73
CA GLU A 254 17.40 13.84 -11.38
C GLU A 254 16.69 15.07 -11.93
N MET A 255 15.53 14.87 -12.54
CA MET A 255 14.70 15.99 -13.04
C MET A 255 14.20 16.88 -11.91
N LEU A 256 13.73 16.28 -10.81
CA LEU A 256 13.12 17.02 -9.71
C LEU A 256 14.15 17.75 -8.84
N ILE A 257 15.33 17.16 -8.62
CA ILE A 257 16.43 17.82 -7.88
C ILE A 257 17.05 18.96 -8.70
N GLY A 258 17.07 18.86 -10.03
CA GLY A 258 17.57 19.89 -10.93
C GLY A 258 16.67 21.13 -11.07
N LYS A 259 15.40 21.03 -10.65
CA LYS A 259 14.40 22.12 -10.74
C LYS A 259 14.12 22.71 -9.37
N GLU A 260 13.88 24.03 -9.32
CA GLU A 260 13.31 24.63 -8.12
C GLU A 260 11.91 24.09 -7.86
N GLY A 261 11.61 23.77 -6.59
CA GLY A 261 10.30 23.25 -6.20
C GLY A 261 10.32 22.51 -4.86
N LEU A 262 9.16 22.01 -4.47
CA LEU A 262 8.96 21.36 -3.18
C LEU A 262 9.86 20.14 -2.99
N TYR A 263 10.04 19.32 -4.05
CA TYR A 263 10.90 18.13 -3.97
C TYR A 263 12.33 18.48 -3.56
N ARG A 264 12.94 19.47 -4.26
CA ARG A 264 14.31 19.93 -3.96
C ARG A 264 14.42 20.53 -2.57
N GLN A 265 13.41 21.31 -2.13
CA GLN A 265 13.38 21.87 -0.77
C GLN A 265 13.36 20.76 0.29
N MET A 266 12.50 19.76 0.13
CA MET A 266 12.41 18.61 1.03
C MET A 266 13.69 17.78 1.04
N TRP A 267 14.30 17.57 -0.14
CA TRP A 267 15.57 16.85 -0.27
C TRP A 267 16.69 17.54 0.49
N ASN A 268 16.88 18.84 0.27
CA ASN A 268 17.92 19.62 0.93
C ASN A 268 17.71 19.67 2.45
N ALA A 269 16.46 19.80 2.91
CA ALA A 269 16.14 19.75 4.32
C ALA A 269 16.51 18.42 4.96
N GLN A 270 16.27 17.29 4.27
CA GLN A 270 16.66 15.98 4.78
C GLN A 270 18.17 15.74 4.75
N ALA A 271 18.86 16.18 3.71
CA ALA A 271 20.31 16.01 3.58
C ALA A 271 21.08 16.67 4.74
N GLN A 272 20.61 17.83 5.23
CA GLN A 272 21.21 18.53 6.37
C GLN A 272 21.17 17.76 7.71
N TYR A 273 20.30 16.76 7.85
CA TYR A 273 20.23 15.94 9.07
C TYR A 273 21.13 14.70 9.02
N TYR A 274 21.79 14.44 7.89
CA TYR A 274 22.68 13.28 7.70
C TYR A 274 24.16 13.67 7.54
N GLU A 275 24.46 14.98 7.55
CA GLU A 275 25.81 15.56 7.74
C GLU A 275 26.09 15.82 9.24
#